data_ec035f68d03d409d068e565da8a1a700
#
_entry.id   ec035f68d03d409d068e565da8a1a700
#
_cell.length_a   1.000
_cell.length_b   1.000
_cell.length_c   1.000
_cell.angle_alpha   90.00
_cell.angle_beta   90.00
_cell.angle_gamma   90.00
#
_symmetry.space_group_name_H-M   'P 1'
#
loop_
_entity.id
_entity.type
_entity.pdbx_description
1 polymer ?
#
loop_
_entity_poly.entity_id
_entity_poly.type
_entity_poly.pdbx_seq_one_letter_code
_entity_poly.pdbx_strand_id
1 'polypeptide(L)'
;MSEEAGFDAGAFNAGALERELLGGERCLTRLEVAEQAGVSIERSVSLWRALGFADVADDVRAFTDRDVWALRTVTELGEAGWLDDDLQVSMARALGQSLSRLADWQLAALGSMIDPALDADRAMRRAEELVPVVEQLIGYVWRRHLAAAAGRALAASGEEFAAGTVAVGFADLVGFTSLTREIGDAELGELVERFESLSSDIVAAAGGRVIKTIGDEILFVADDAATAAEIGARLAEGAAQHQSLPDLRVGMAYGTVLSRLGDVY
;
A
#
# COMPACT_ATOMS: atom_id res chain seq x y z
N MET A 1 -4.87 30.90 26.26
CA MET A 1 -3.61 30.19 26.53
C MET A 1 -3.98 28.73 26.62
N SER A 2 -3.97 28.08 25.45
CA SER A 2 -4.20 26.61 25.36
C SER A 2 -2.81 26.00 25.38
N GLU A 3 -2.49 25.29 26.46
CA GLU A 3 -1.32 24.40 26.51
C GLU A 3 -1.56 23.29 25.50
N GLU A 4 -0.82 23.31 24.42
CA GLU A 4 -0.60 22.15 23.57
C GLU A 4 0.09 21.09 24.45
N ALA A 5 -0.68 20.08 24.87
CA ALA A 5 -0.12 18.89 25.47
C ALA A 5 0.64 18.13 24.37
N GLY A 6 1.91 18.50 24.19
CA GLY A 6 2.81 17.79 23.31
C GLY A 6 2.94 16.35 23.80
N PHE A 7 2.73 15.39 22.90
CA PHE A 7 3.00 13.98 23.13
C PHE A 7 4.46 13.84 23.62
N ASP A 8 4.66 13.43 24.86
CA ASP A 8 5.99 13.16 25.41
C ASP A 8 6.54 11.84 24.82
N ALA A 9 7.15 11.94 23.64
CA ALA A 9 7.81 10.81 22.98
C ALA A 9 8.96 10.20 23.81
N GLY A 10 9.40 10.85 24.89
CA GLY A 10 10.45 10.35 25.79
C GLY A 10 10.00 9.20 26.70
N ALA A 11 8.70 9.03 26.93
CA ALA A 11 8.17 7.95 27.74
C ALA A 11 7.96 6.64 26.96
N PHE A 12 7.88 6.69 25.61
CA PHE A 12 7.72 5.52 24.77
C PHE A 12 9.08 4.88 24.51
N ASN A 13 9.27 3.62 24.92
CA ASN A 13 10.51 2.88 24.62
C ASN A 13 10.51 2.45 23.14
N ALA A 14 10.88 3.39 22.26
CA ALA A 14 10.93 3.17 20.81
C ALA A 14 11.76 1.95 20.42
N GLY A 15 12.83 1.65 21.15
CA GLY A 15 13.65 0.47 20.89
C GLY A 15 12.97 -0.85 21.27
N ALA A 16 12.03 -0.86 22.21
CA ALA A 16 11.26 -2.06 22.53
C ALA A 16 10.21 -2.33 21.47
N LEU A 17 9.48 -1.31 21.01
CA LEU A 17 8.53 -1.43 19.90
C LEU A 17 9.23 -1.86 18.62
N GLU A 18 10.37 -1.26 18.32
CA GLU A 18 11.16 -1.62 17.14
C GLU A 18 11.59 -3.09 17.15
N ARG A 19 12.08 -3.60 18.29
CA ARG A 19 12.42 -5.03 18.45
C ARG A 19 11.23 -5.95 18.20
N GLU A 20 10.06 -5.58 18.72
CA GLU A 20 8.83 -6.35 18.50
C GLU A 20 8.47 -6.38 17.02
N LEU A 21 8.43 -5.22 16.37
CA LEU A 21 8.10 -5.10 14.94
C LEU A 21 9.11 -5.83 14.04
N LEU A 22 10.40 -5.73 14.34
CA LEU A 22 11.45 -6.40 13.56
C LEU A 22 11.61 -7.89 13.92
N GLY A 23 10.97 -8.35 15.01
CA GLY A 23 11.10 -9.71 15.52
C GLY A 23 12.50 -10.05 16.03
N GLY A 24 13.29 -9.05 16.47
CA GLY A 24 14.64 -9.21 17.00
C GLY A 24 15.38 -7.89 17.15
N GLU A 25 16.55 -7.96 17.78
CA GLU A 25 17.43 -6.79 17.93
C GLU A 25 18.21 -6.54 16.64
N ARG A 26 18.47 -5.28 16.34
CA ARG A 26 19.40 -4.89 15.27
C ARG A 26 20.83 -5.22 15.69
N CYS A 27 21.34 -6.33 15.23
CA CYS A 27 22.65 -6.85 15.63
C CYS A 27 23.60 -7.09 14.45
N LEU A 28 23.12 -6.98 13.22
CA LEU A 28 23.89 -7.28 12.01
C LEU A 28 24.12 -6.04 11.15
N THR A 29 25.27 -5.95 10.53
CA THR A 29 25.60 -5.02 9.47
C THR A 29 25.10 -5.56 8.12
N ARG A 30 25.02 -4.70 7.10
CA ARG A 30 24.62 -5.15 5.75
C ARG A 30 25.61 -6.16 5.14
N LEU A 31 26.90 -6.09 5.52
CA LEU A 31 27.92 -7.05 5.08
C LEU A 31 27.68 -8.42 5.70
N GLU A 32 27.43 -8.46 7.02
CA GLU A 32 27.12 -9.69 7.75
C GLU A 32 25.83 -10.34 7.22
N VAL A 33 24.80 -9.56 6.90
CA VAL A 33 23.55 -10.08 6.30
C VAL A 33 23.79 -10.69 4.93
N ALA A 34 24.52 -10.03 4.05
CA ALA A 34 24.83 -10.55 2.72
C ALA A 34 25.66 -11.85 2.79
N GLU A 35 26.69 -11.89 3.65
CA GLU A 35 27.52 -13.06 3.90
C GLU A 35 26.70 -14.24 4.44
N GLN A 36 25.89 -14.02 5.47
CA GLN A 36 25.07 -15.06 6.08
C GLN A 36 23.95 -15.56 5.16
N ALA A 37 23.42 -14.71 4.29
CA ALA A 37 22.45 -15.10 3.27
C ALA A 37 23.09 -15.78 2.04
N GLY A 38 24.41 -15.71 1.89
CA GLY A 38 25.12 -16.32 0.77
C GLY A 38 24.99 -15.54 -0.55
N VAL A 39 24.79 -14.22 -0.48
CA VAL A 39 24.61 -13.35 -1.66
C VAL A 39 25.68 -12.28 -1.76
N SER A 40 25.87 -11.70 -2.95
CA SER A 40 26.75 -10.55 -3.09
C SER A 40 26.17 -9.31 -2.41
N ILE A 41 27.04 -8.42 -1.96
CA ILE A 41 26.63 -7.18 -1.33
C ILE A 41 25.80 -6.30 -2.30
N GLU A 42 26.16 -6.27 -3.58
CA GLU A 42 25.47 -5.53 -4.62
C GLU A 42 24.04 -6.05 -4.78
N ARG A 43 23.85 -7.36 -4.75
CA ARG A 43 22.53 -8.01 -4.82
C ARG A 43 21.68 -7.66 -3.61
N SER A 44 22.25 -7.78 -2.41
CA SER A 44 21.59 -7.39 -1.17
C SER A 44 21.12 -5.92 -1.22
N VAL A 45 22.00 -5.00 -1.56
CA VAL A 45 21.71 -3.56 -1.67
C VAL A 45 20.61 -3.30 -2.72
N SER A 46 20.66 -3.99 -3.86
CA SER A 46 19.64 -3.85 -4.92
C SER A 46 18.24 -4.22 -4.42
N LEU A 47 18.12 -5.33 -3.68
CA LEU A 47 16.84 -5.78 -3.12
C LEU A 47 16.32 -4.86 -2.00
N TRP A 48 17.20 -4.40 -1.10
CA TRP A 48 16.83 -3.45 -0.03
C TRP A 48 16.32 -2.12 -0.60
N ARG A 49 17.01 -1.57 -1.60
CA ARG A 49 16.56 -0.37 -2.30
C ARG A 49 15.24 -0.58 -3.03
N ALA A 50 15.05 -1.76 -3.64
CA ALA A 50 13.80 -2.11 -4.30
C ALA A 50 12.63 -2.16 -3.28
N LEU A 51 12.86 -2.67 -2.07
CA LEU A 51 11.89 -2.64 -0.97
C LEU A 51 11.62 -1.22 -0.42
N GLY A 52 12.39 -0.21 -0.83
CA GLY A 52 12.20 1.18 -0.37
C GLY A 52 12.94 1.53 0.92
N PHE A 53 13.81 0.65 1.42
CA PHE A 53 14.60 0.94 2.61
C PHE A 53 15.79 1.86 2.30
N ALA A 54 16.08 2.76 3.23
CA ALA A 54 17.21 3.68 3.11
C ALA A 54 18.56 2.94 3.15
N ASP A 55 19.53 3.46 2.42
CA ASP A 55 20.89 2.98 2.52
C ASP A 55 21.48 3.26 3.91
N VAL A 56 22.17 2.28 4.45
CA VAL A 56 22.94 2.41 5.70
C VAL A 56 24.43 2.20 5.44
N ALA A 57 25.30 2.79 6.23
CA ALA A 57 26.73 2.58 6.12
C ALA A 57 27.12 1.13 6.47
N ASP A 58 28.28 0.68 5.96
CA ASP A 58 28.71 -0.73 6.08
C ASP A 58 28.91 -1.22 7.51
N ASP A 59 29.22 -0.31 8.43
CA ASP A 59 29.53 -0.56 9.84
C ASP A 59 28.31 -0.40 10.78
N VAL A 60 27.18 0.05 10.23
CA VAL A 60 25.96 0.28 11.04
C VAL A 60 25.23 -1.06 11.24
N ARG A 61 24.96 -1.39 12.51
CA ARG A 61 24.13 -2.54 12.88
C ARG A 61 22.66 -2.15 12.78
N ALA A 62 22.08 -2.39 11.60
CA ALA A 62 20.71 -1.99 11.26
C ALA A 62 19.79 -3.16 10.97
N PHE A 63 20.32 -4.39 10.96
CA PHE A 63 19.60 -5.57 10.50
C PHE A 63 19.49 -6.64 11.59
N THR A 64 18.54 -7.54 11.41
CA THR A 64 18.20 -8.65 12.29
C THR A 64 18.42 -9.99 11.59
N ASP A 65 18.29 -11.09 12.30
CA ASP A 65 18.31 -12.44 11.71
C ASP A 65 17.12 -12.65 10.73
N ARG A 66 16.02 -11.90 10.90
CA ARG A 66 14.89 -11.95 9.99
C ARG A 66 15.23 -11.39 8.61
N ASP A 67 16.11 -10.41 8.55
CA ASP A 67 16.59 -9.85 7.30
C ASP A 67 17.46 -10.87 6.54
N VAL A 68 18.28 -11.65 7.26
CA VAL A 68 19.04 -12.76 6.68
C VAL A 68 18.07 -13.82 6.12
N TRP A 69 17.06 -14.18 6.88
CA TRP A 69 16.04 -15.13 6.44
C TRP A 69 15.32 -14.65 5.18
N ALA A 70 14.89 -13.40 5.15
CA ALA A 70 14.16 -12.83 4.02
C ALA A 70 15.03 -12.84 2.74
N LEU A 71 16.28 -12.38 2.85
CA LEU A 71 17.22 -12.35 1.73
C LEU A 71 17.54 -13.76 1.21
N ARG A 72 17.77 -14.72 2.11
CA ARG A 72 17.98 -16.13 1.75
C ARG A 72 16.78 -16.71 1.04
N THR A 73 15.57 -16.49 1.55
CA THR A 73 14.34 -17.00 0.95
C THR A 73 14.15 -16.51 -0.49
N VAL A 74 14.39 -15.21 -0.74
CA VAL A 74 14.31 -14.66 -2.11
C VAL A 74 15.35 -15.28 -3.02
N THR A 75 16.57 -15.51 -2.52
CA THR A 75 17.66 -16.12 -3.28
C THR A 75 17.34 -17.58 -3.63
N GLU A 76 16.84 -18.37 -2.69
CA GLU A 76 16.42 -19.76 -2.89
C GLU A 76 15.31 -19.88 -3.96
N LEU A 77 14.35 -18.93 -4.00
CA LEU A 77 13.32 -18.87 -5.06
C LEU A 77 13.93 -18.63 -6.45
N GLY A 78 15.01 -17.84 -6.53
CA GLY A 78 15.76 -17.64 -7.76
C GLY A 78 16.53 -18.88 -8.20
N GLU A 79 17.26 -19.50 -7.30
CA GLU A 79 18.02 -20.75 -7.55
C GLU A 79 17.12 -21.91 -7.98
N ALA A 80 15.91 -21.99 -7.41
CA ALA A 80 14.88 -22.93 -7.82
C ALA A 80 14.27 -22.65 -9.19
N GLY A 81 14.64 -21.53 -9.85
CA GLY A 81 14.15 -21.13 -11.17
C GLY A 81 12.72 -20.58 -11.18
N TRP A 82 12.15 -20.25 -10.01
CA TRP A 82 10.80 -19.68 -9.91
C TRP A 82 10.77 -18.21 -10.31
N LEU A 83 11.82 -17.46 -9.97
CA LEU A 83 11.91 -16.02 -10.18
C LEU A 83 13.31 -15.68 -10.73
N ASP A 84 13.38 -15.07 -11.89
CA ASP A 84 14.64 -14.46 -12.35
C ASP A 84 14.98 -13.19 -11.55
N ASP A 85 16.19 -12.70 -11.71
CA ASP A 85 16.70 -11.56 -10.94
C ASP A 85 15.90 -10.27 -11.15
N ASP A 86 15.44 -10.00 -12.37
CA ASP A 86 14.65 -8.82 -12.70
C ASP A 86 13.26 -8.90 -12.08
N LEU A 87 12.65 -10.07 -12.09
CA LEU A 87 11.34 -10.31 -11.47
C LEU A 87 11.42 -10.20 -9.95
N GLN A 88 12.48 -10.70 -9.30
CA GLN A 88 12.70 -10.55 -7.86
C GLN A 88 12.77 -9.06 -7.46
N VAL A 89 13.56 -8.26 -8.18
CA VAL A 89 13.67 -6.81 -7.93
C VAL A 89 12.33 -6.10 -8.17
N SER A 90 11.61 -6.49 -9.22
CA SER A 90 10.29 -5.93 -9.53
C SER A 90 9.25 -6.26 -8.47
N MET A 91 9.23 -7.50 -7.97
CA MET A 91 8.36 -7.93 -6.87
C MET A 91 8.72 -7.21 -5.56
N ALA A 92 10.01 -7.10 -5.22
CA ALA A 92 10.45 -6.36 -4.05
C ALA A 92 9.97 -4.91 -4.11
N ARG A 93 10.07 -4.25 -5.27
CA ARG A 93 9.59 -2.87 -5.45
C ARG A 93 8.08 -2.75 -5.28
N ALA A 94 7.30 -3.65 -5.86
CA ALA A 94 5.85 -3.66 -5.71
C ALA A 94 5.42 -3.87 -4.25
N LEU A 95 6.06 -4.80 -3.54
CA LEU A 95 5.83 -5.04 -2.11
C LEU A 95 6.21 -3.82 -1.28
N GLY A 96 7.41 -3.27 -1.48
CA GLY A 96 7.88 -2.11 -0.75
C GLY A 96 6.96 -0.91 -0.89
N GLN A 97 6.57 -0.56 -2.11
CA GLN A 97 5.65 0.56 -2.36
C GLN A 97 4.25 0.36 -1.74
N SER A 98 3.72 -0.86 -1.78
CA SER A 98 2.39 -1.13 -1.25
C SER A 98 2.40 -1.16 0.28
N LEU A 99 3.37 -1.84 0.88
CA LEU A 99 3.45 -2.02 2.33
C LEU A 99 3.93 -0.77 3.06
N SER A 100 4.82 0.04 2.46
CA SER A 100 5.24 1.31 3.06
C SER A 100 4.03 2.24 3.26
N ARG A 101 3.23 2.46 2.22
CA ARG A 101 2.01 3.28 2.32
C ARG A 101 1.01 2.73 3.33
N LEU A 102 0.85 1.40 3.36
CA LEU A 102 -0.03 0.76 4.34
C LEU A 102 0.47 0.97 5.77
N ALA A 103 1.77 0.80 6.01
CA ALA A 103 2.39 1.00 7.32
C ALA A 103 2.27 2.46 7.80
N ASP A 104 2.55 3.44 6.92
CA ASP A 104 2.39 4.86 7.23
C ASP A 104 0.94 5.20 7.62
N TRP A 105 -0.04 4.70 6.84
CA TRP A 105 -1.45 4.89 7.14
C TRP A 105 -1.86 4.22 8.47
N GLN A 106 -1.42 2.99 8.71
CA GLN A 106 -1.71 2.26 9.94
C GLN A 106 -1.14 2.99 11.16
N LEU A 107 0.08 3.50 11.05
CA LEU A 107 0.72 4.26 12.14
C LEU A 107 -0.05 5.55 12.43
N ALA A 108 -0.47 6.27 11.40
CA ALA A 108 -1.28 7.49 11.56
C ALA A 108 -2.64 7.18 12.20
N ALA A 109 -3.33 6.12 11.74
CA ALA A 109 -4.60 5.69 12.30
C ALA A 109 -4.48 5.23 13.76
N LEU A 110 -3.45 4.44 14.08
CA LEU A 110 -3.18 4.02 15.46
C LEU A 110 -2.80 5.21 16.35
N GLY A 111 -2.00 6.15 15.84
CA GLY A 111 -1.63 7.38 16.55
C GLY A 111 -2.84 8.21 16.97
N SER A 112 -3.87 8.29 16.11
CA SER A 112 -5.11 9.01 16.42
C SER A 112 -5.98 8.32 17.48
N MET A 113 -5.78 7.02 17.70
CA MET A 113 -6.51 6.20 18.67
C MET A 113 -5.78 6.06 20.03
N ILE A 114 -4.52 6.47 20.09
CA ILE A 114 -3.75 6.42 21.34
C ILE A 114 -4.16 7.61 22.20
N ASP A 115 -4.75 7.29 23.36
CA ASP A 115 -5.00 8.29 24.41
C ASP A 115 -3.65 8.84 24.90
N PRO A 116 -3.41 10.16 24.83
CA PRO A 116 -2.17 10.77 25.35
C PRO A 116 -1.90 10.48 26.82
N ALA A 117 -2.92 10.07 27.59
CA ALA A 117 -2.79 9.65 28.99
C ALA A 117 -2.40 8.17 29.16
N LEU A 118 -2.26 7.40 28.08
CA LEU A 118 -1.82 6.01 28.17
C LEU A 118 -0.34 5.96 28.56
N ASP A 119 -0.01 5.16 29.57
CA ASP A 119 1.40 4.91 29.87
C ASP A 119 2.05 4.04 28.76
N ALA A 120 3.36 4.18 28.58
CA ALA A 120 4.14 3.54 27.54
C ALA A 120 4.01 1.99 27.58
N ASP A 121 3.93 1.39 28.75
CA ASP A 121 3.80 -0.05 28.93
C ASP A 121 2.46 -0.57 28.41
N ARG A 122 1.40 0.20 28.57
CA ARG A 122 0.08 -0.16 28.08
C ARG A 122 -0.04 -0.01 26.57
N ALA A 123 0.62 1.00 26.01
CA ALA A 123 0.71 1.16 24.56
C ALA A 123 1.50 0.01 23.92
N MET A 124 2.61 -0.42 24.55
CA MET A 124 3.41 -1.55 24.11
C MET A 124 2.61 -2.86 24.10
N ARG A 125 1.94 -3.19 25.21
CA ARG A 125 1.08 -4.39 25.27
C ARG A 125 0.00 -4.41 24.19
N ARG A 126 -0.58 -3.26 23.87
CA ARG A 126 -1.53 -3.17 22.76
C ARG A 126 -0.90 -3.43 21.40
N ALA A 127 0.32 -2.93 21.17
CA ALA A 127 1.05 -3.21 19.94
C ALA A 127 1.39 -4.71 19.81
N GLU A 128 1.88 -5.35 20.88
CA GLU A 128 2.16 -6.79 20.94
C GLU A 128 0.91 -7.65 20.63
N GLU A 129 -0.27 -7.22 21.08
CA GLU A 129 -1.53 -7.92 20.80
C GLU A 129 -2.04 -7.66 19.36
N LEU A 130 -1.87 -6.44 18.85
CA LEU A 130 -2.47 -6.01 17.59
C LEU A 130 -1.64 -6.43 16.37
N VAL A 131 -0.32 -6.33 16.45
CA VAL A 131 0.58 -6.60 15.30
C VAL A 131 0.36 -7.99 14.70
N PRO A 132 0.31 -9.10 15.48
CA PRO A 132 0.07 -10.42 14.92
C PRO A 132 -1.30 -10.57 14.25
N VAL A 133 -2.31 -9.87 14.76
CA VAL A 133 -3.67 -9.88 14.17
C VAL A 133 -3.66 -9.16 12.83
N VAL A 134 -3.00 -8.01 12.76
CA VAL A 134 -2.86 -7.23 11.51
C VAL A 134 -2.08 -8.02 10.46
N GLU A 135 -0.99 -8.68 10.83
CA GLU A 135 -0.23 -9.56 9.91
C GLU A 135 -1.10 -10.67 9.31
N GLN A 136 -1.90 -11.33 10.15
CA GLN A 136 -2.81 -12.38 9.69
C GLN A 136 -3.87 -11.83 8.72
N LEU A 137 -4.43 -10.63 9.02
CA LEU A 137 -5.39 -9.96 8.14
C LEU A 137 -4.76 -9.55 6.81
N ILE A 138 -3.56 -8.99 6.81
CA ILE A 138 -2.81 -8.67 5.58
C ILE A 138 -2.63 -9.93 4.74
N GLY A 139 -2.18 -11.03 5.33
CA GLY A 139 -2.02 -12.29 4.64
C GLY A 139 -3.32 -12.86 4.07
N TYR A 140 -4.43 -12.73 4.82
CA TYR A 140 -5.76 -13.14 4.34
C TYR A 140 -6.22 -12.27 3.17
N VAL A 141 -6.18 -10.96 3.29
CA VAL A 141 -6.61 -10.01 2.25
C VAL A 141 -5.77 -10.18 0.99
N TRP A 142 -4.45 -10.30 1.11
CA TRP A 142 -3.56 -10.57 -0.01
C TRP A 142 -3.96 -11.84 -0.77
N ARG A 143 -4.22 -12.97 -0.06
CA ARG A 143 -4.66 -14.23 -0.67
C ARG A 143 -6.00 -14.08 -1.38
N ARG A 144 -6.92 -13.29 -0.84
CA ARG A 144 -8.22 -13.01 -1.47
C ARG A 144 -8.05 -12.25 -2.79
N HIS A 145 -7.21 -11.22 -2.81
CA HIS A 145 -6.89 -10.49 -4.03
C HIS A 145 -6.17 -11.35 -5.07
N LEU A 146 -5.22 -12.18 -4.63
CA LEU A 146 -4.51 -13.11 -5.51
C LEU A 146 -5.47 -14.14 -6.13
N ALA A 147 -6.38 -14.71 -5.35
CA ALA A 147 -7.39 -15.64 -5.85
C ALA A 147 -8.33 -14.98 -6.88
N ALA A 148 -8.77 -13.74 -6.61
CA ALA A 148 -9.59 -12.99 -7.56
C ALA A 148 -8.81 -12.67 -8.86
N ALA A 149 -7.54 -12.29 -8.77
CA ALA A 149 -6.68 -12.06 -9.93
C ALA A 149 -6.47 -13.35 -10.76
N ALA A 150 -6.18 -14.47 -10.09
CA ALA A 150 -6.04 -15.78 -10.75
C ALA A 150 -7.34 -16.21 -11.42
N GLY A 151 -8.49 -15.99 -10.78
CA GLY A 151 -9.80 -16.29 -11.37
C GLY A 151 -10.05 -15.52 -12.67
N ARG A 152 -9.72 -14.22 -12.70
CA ARG A 152 -9.81 -13.41 -13.93
C ARG A 152 -8.85 -13.91 -15.02
N ALA A 153 -7.61 -14.20 -14.65
CA ALA A 153 -6.61 -14.72 -15.57
C ALA A 153 -7.04 -16.05 -16.21
N LEU A 154 -7.70 -16.92 -15.45
CA LEU A 154 -8.22 -18.20 -15.96
C LEU A 154 -9.51 -18.05 -16.78
N ALA A 155 -10.34 -17.05 -16.47
CA ALA A 155 -11.60 -16.80 -17.19
C ALA A 155 -11.38 -16.09 -18.54
N ALA A 156 -10.34 -15.27 -18.64
CA ALA A 156 -9.97 -14.62 -19.87
C ALA A 156 -9.46 -15.67 -20.88
N SER A 157 -10.21 -15.92 -21.95
CA SER A 157 -9.83 -16.88 -23.00
C SER A 157 -8.63 -16.33 -23.79
N GLY A 158 -7.56 -17.11 -23.86
CA GLY A 158 -6.33 -17.02 -24.66
C GLY A 158 -5.93 -15.70 -25.32
N GLU A 159 -6.66 -15.23 -26.33
CA GLU A 159 -6.34 -14.01 -27.07
C GLU A 159 -6.67 -12.72 -26.30
N GLU A 160 -7.78 -12.69 -25.53
CA GLU A 160 -8.17 -11.51 -24.74
C GLU A 160 -7.24 -11.29 -23.52
N PHE A 161 -6.79 -12.39 -22.90
CA PHE A 161 -5.81 -12.32 -21.83
C PHE A 161 -4.45 -11.83 -22.32
N ALA A 162 -4.01 -12.33 -23.48
CA ALA A 162 -2.76 -11.91 -24.11
C ALA A 162 -2.82 -10.43 -24.59
N ALA A 163 -4.00 -9.95 -24.95
CA ALA A 163 -4.19 -8.57 -25.41
C ALA A 163 -4.33 -7.56 -24.25
N GLY A 164 -4.61 -8.00 -22.99
CA GLY A 164 -4.77 -7.10 -21.85
C GLY A 164 -5.85 -6.03 -22.04
N THR A 165 -6.95 -6.37 -22.78
CA THR A 165 -8.01 -5.41 -23.09
C THR A 165 -8.93 -5.22 -21.89
N VAL A 166 -9.05 -3.99 -21.40
CA VAL A 166 -9.91 -3.59 -20.28
C VAL A 166 -10.47 -2.19 -20.50
N ALA A 167 -11.48 -1.82 -19.73
CA ALA A 167 -11.90 -0.44 -19.60
C ALA A 167 -11.11 0.22 -18.47
N VAL A 168 -10.57 1.40 -18.73
CA VAL A 168 -9.87 2.24 -17.76
C VAL A 168 -10.67 3.52 -17.58
N GLY A 169 -10.89 3.93 -16.34
CA GLY A 169 -11.59 5.15 -16.01
C GLY A 169 -10.87 5.99 -14.98
N PHE A 170 -10.98 7.30 -15.14
CA PHE A 170 -10.55 8.31 -14.19
C PHE A 170 -11.78 9.07 -13.68
N ALA A 171 -11.85 9.31 -12.38
CA ALA A 171 -12.82 10.20 -11.79
C ALA A 171 -12.11 11.21 -10.89
N ASP A 172 -12.42 12.50 -11.08
CA ASP A 172 -11.71 13.65 -10.53
C ASP A 172 -12.72 14.64 -9.95
N LEU A 173 -12.43 15.24 -8.78
CA LEU A 173 -13.27 16.24 -8.14
C LEU A 173 -13.15 17.58 -8.85
N VAL A 174 -14.27 18.12 -9.35
CA VAL A 174 -14.28 19.37 -10.08
C VAL A 174 -13.93 20.54 -9.14
N GLY A 175 -12.89 21.30 -9.49
CA GLY A 175 -12.49 22.49 -8.77
C GLY A 175 -11.72 22.25 -7.46
N PHE A 176 -11.25 21.03 -7.21
CA PHE A 176 -10.53 20.66 -5.99
C PHE A 176 -9.34 21.59 -5.68
N THR A 177 -8.51 21.93 -6.66
CA THR A 177 -7.37 22.84 -6.46
C THR A 177 -7.79 24.24 -5.95
N SER A 178 -8.99 24.72 -6.27
CA SER A 178 -9.51 25.95 -5.72
C SER A 178 -10.04 25.76 -4.31
N LEU A 179 -10.71 24.63 -4.08
CA LEU A 179 -11.32 24.27 -2.80
C LEU A 179 -10.24 24.09 -1.71
N THR A 180 -9.09 23.47 -2.03
CA THR A 180 -7.97 23.30 -1.07
C THR A 180 -7.37 24.61 -0.55
N ARG A 181 -7.67 25.74 -1.18
CA ARG A 181 -7.25 27.06 -0.71
C ARG A 181 -8.26 27.73 0.21
N GLU A 182 -9.49 27.22 0.23
CA GLU A 182 -10.62 27.81 0.94
C GLU A 182 -10.95 27.05 2.23
N ILE A 183 -10.63 25.75 2.29
CA ILE A 183 -10.94 24.87 3.43
C ILE A 183 -9.67 24.55 4.23
N GLY A 184 -9.84 24.21 5.51
CA GLY A 184 -8.75 23.82 6.39
C GLY A 184 -8.29 22.37 6.19
N ASP A 185 -7.09 22.02 6.68
CA ASP A 185 -6.49 20.70 6.51
C ASP A 185 -7.38 19.55 7.02
N ALA A 186 -8.09 19.75 8.14
CA ALA A 186 -9.00 18.74 8.68
C ALA A 186 -10.19 18.47 7.76
N GLU A 187 -10.81 19.54 7.25
CA GLU A 187 -11.96 19.46 6.32
C GLU A 187 -11.54 18.87 4.98
N LEU A 188 -10.31 19.18 4.52
CA LEU A 188 -9.72 18.59 3.33
C LEU A 188 -9.52 17.07 3.52
N GLY A 189 -8.99 16.63 4.66
CA GLY A 189 -8.82 15.23 4.99
C GLY A 189 -10.14 14.47 4.96
N GLU A 190 -11.19 15.01 5.61
CA GLU A 190 -12.53 14.41 5.60
C GLU A 190 -13.15 14.33 4.19
N LEU A 191 -12.91 15.34 3.36
CA LEU A 191 -13.41 15.37 1.99
C LEU A 191 -12.77 14.29 1.13
N VAL A 192 -11.44 14.15 1.21
CA VAL A 192 -10.69 13.13 0.47
C VAL A 192 -11.08 11.72 0.93
N GLU A 193 -11.14 11.47 2.24
CA GLU A 193 -11.56 10.18 2.79
C GLU A 193 -12.98 9.80 2.35
N ARG A 194 -13.89 10.75 2.33
CA ARG A 194 -15.28 10.54 1.87
C ARG A 194 -15.34 10.21 0.39
N PHE A 195 -14.56 10.93 -0.43
CA PHE A 195 -14.45 10.66 -1.86
C PHE A 195 -13.86 9.28 -2.14
N GLU A 196 -12.77 8.91 -1.47
CA GLU A 196 -12.14 7.60 -1.60
C GLU A 196 -13.09 6.47 -1.19
N SER A 197 -13.80 6.60 -0.06
CA SER A 197 -14.76 5.62 0.42
C SER A 197 -15.91 5.42 -0.57
N LEU A 198 -16.58 6.52 -0.96
CA LEU A 198 -17.68 6.50 -1.92
C LEU A 198 -17.25 5.83 -3.24
N SER A 199 -16.10 6.25 -3.75
CA SER A 199 -15.59 5.77 -5.03
C SER A 199 -15.22 4.29 -4.99
N SER A 200 -14.56 3.86 -3.93
CA SER A 200 -14.18 2.45 -3.74
C SER A 200 -15.40 1.55 -3.63
N ASP A 201 -16.42 1.98 -2.88
CA ASP A 201 -17.66 1.22 -2.70
C ASP A 201 -18.42 1.07 -4.02
N ILE A 202 -18.56 2.16 -4.80
CA ILE A 202 -19.25 2.15 -6.10
C ILE A 202 -18.52 1.28 -7.10
N VAL A 203 -17.19 1.43 -7.22
CA VAL A 203 -16.37 0.65 -8.15
C VAL A 203 -16.44 -0.83 -7.80
N ALA A 204 -16.29 -1.19 -6.53
CA ALA A 204 -16.36 -2.58 -6.07
C ALA A 204 -17.74 -3.20 -6.25
N ALA A 205 -18.82 -2.47 -5.92
CA ALA A 205 -20.20 -2.93 -6.06
C ALA A 205 -20.60 -3.19 -7.52
N ALA A 206 -20.01 -2.47 -8.46
CA ALA A 206 -20.23 -2.67 -9.90
C ALA A 206 -19.29 -3.70 -10.53
N GLY A 207 -18.39 -4.33 -9.76
CA GLY A 207 -17.46 -5.35 -10.25
C GLY A 207 -16.17 -4.79 -10.84
N GLY A 208 -15.91 -3.49 -10.70
CA GLY A 208 -14.64 -2.86 -11.07
C GLY A 208 -13.58 -2.98 -9.97
N ARG A 209 -12.45 -2.34 -10.20
CA ARG A 209 -11.31 -2.30 -9.27
C ARG A 209 -10.68 -0.92 -9.27
N VAL A 210 -10.51 -0.33 -8.10
CA VAL A 210 -9.66 0.86 -7.95
C VAL A 210 -8.20 0.39 -8.07
N ILE A 211 -7.44 1.03 -8.93
CA ILE A 211 -6.01 0.78 -9.14
C ILE A 211 -5.20 1.67 -8.18
N LYS A 212 -5.56 2.95 -8.13
CA LYS A 212 -4.95 3.92 -7.22
C LYS A 212 -5.83 5.13 -7.02
N THR A 213 -5.60 5.80 -5.90
CA THR A 213 -6.11 7.14 -5.60
C THR A 213 -4.94 8.12 -5.60
N ILE A 214 -5.15 9.33 -6.13
CA ILE A 214 -4.14 10.37 -6.22
C ILE A 214 -4.79 11.70 -5.82
N GLY A 215 -4.87 11.95 -4.50
CA GLY A 215 -5.54 13.14 -3.98
C GLY A 215 -7.03 13.13 -4.30
N ASP A 216 -7.46 13.96 -5.22
CA ASP A 216 -8.85 14.15 -5.66
C ASP A 216 -9.26 13.27 -6.86
N GLU A 217 -8.38 12.36 -7.27
CA GLU A 217 -8.60 11.51 -8.45
C GLU A 217 -8.50 10.02 -8.09
N ILE A 218 -9.36 9.21 -8.70
CA ILE A 218 -9.22 7.75 -8.72
C ILE A 218 -8.98 7.24 -10.14
N LEU A 219 -8.12 6.25 -10.25
CA LEU A 219 -7.96 5.39 -11.42
C LEU A 219 -8.63 4.06 -11.14
N PHE A 220 -9.60 3.67 -11.96
CA PHE A 220 -10.26 2.38 -11.87
C PHE A 220 -10.23 1.61 -13.18
N VAL A 221 -10.41 0.30 -13.10
CA VAL A 221 -10.56 -0.59 -14.26
C VAL A 221 -11.78 -1.47 -14.12
N ALA A 222 -12.36 -1.81 -15.27
CA ALA A 222 -13.41 -2.80 -15.39
C ALA A 222 -13.09 -3.75 -16.55
N ASP A 223 -13.61 -4.98 -16.49
CA ASP A 223 -13.28 -5.99 -17.49
C ASP A 223 -13.97 -5.71 -18.83
N ASP A 224 -15.03 -4.91 -18.86
CA ASP A 224 -15.75 -4.48 -20.07
C ASP A 224 -16.19 -3.00 -20.02
N ALA A 225 -16.54 -2.47 -21.18
CA ALA A 225 -16.93 -1.08 -21.35
C ALA A 225 -18.29 -0.75 -20.70
N ALA A 226 -19.22 -1.72 -20.65
CA ALA A 226 -20.54 -1.50 -20.07
C ALA A 226 -20.44 -1.33 -18.54
N THR A 227 -19.67 -2.20 -17.90
CA THR A 227 -19.35 -2.12 -16.47
C THR A 227 -18.65 -0.78 -16.14
N ALA A 228 -17.70 -0.34 -16.96
CA ALA A 228 -17.04 0.95 -16.75
C ALA A 228 -18.02 2.13 -16.88
N ALA A 229 -18.92 2.09 -17.87
CA ALA A 229 -19.93 3.12 -18.05
C ALA A 229 -20.91 3.19 -16.87
N GLU A 230 -21.31 2.04 -16.33
CA GLU A 230 -22.13 1.95 -15.13
C GLU A 230 -21.39 2.54 -13.90
N ILE A 231 -20.12 2.21 -13.72
CA ILE A 231 -19.29 2.79 -12.65
C ILE A 231 -19.25 4.31 -12.78
N GLY A 232 -18.95 4.83 -13.99
CA GLY A 232 -18.88 6.27 -14.22
C GLY A 232 -20.18 7.00 -13.92
N ALA A 233 -21.32 6.44 -14.34
CA ALA A 233 -22.63 7.00 -14.04
C ALA A 233 -22.92 7.02 -12.54
N ARG A 234 -22.69 5.90 -11.85
CA ARG A 234 -22.90 5.80 -10.40
C ARG A 234 -21.99 6.71 -9.60
N LEU A 235 -20.73 6.91 -10.03
CA LEU A 235 -19.81 7.86 -9.40
C LEU A 235 -20.35 9.30 -9.50
N ALA A 236 -20.76 9.73 -10.68
CA ALA A 236 -21.32 11.05 -10.87
C ALA A 236 -22.63 11.25 -10.07
N GLU A 237 -23.54 10.28 -10.08
CA GLU A 237 -24.78 10.32 -9.31
C GLU A 237 -24.50 10.31 -7.79
N GLY A 238 -23.57 9.48 -7.34
CA GLY A 238 -23.18 9.38 -5.93
C GLY A 238 -22.62 10.69 -5.41
N ALA A 239 -21.72 11.33 -6.13
CA ALA A 239 -21.19 12.65 -5.75
C ALA A 239 -22.30 13.72 -5.70
N ALA A 240 -23.17 13.77 -6.71
CA ALA A 240 -24.26 14.72 -6.75
C ALA A 240 -25.28 14.58 -5.59
N GLN A 241 -25.38 13.39 -4.99
CA GLN A 241 -26.22 13.13 -3.82
C GLN A 241 -25.55 13.54 -2.50
N HIS A 242 -24.24 13.74 -2.49
CA HIS A 242 -23.48 14.14 -1.31
C HIS A 242 -23.21 15.65 -1.31
N GLN A 243 -23.96 16.41 -0.51
CA GLN A 243 -23.85 17.88 -0.42
C GLN A 243 -22.43 18.39 -0.07
N SER A 244 -21.59 17.53 0.48
CA SER A 244 -20.21 17.85 0.91
C SER A 244 -19.14 17.48 -0.12
N LEU A 245 -19.52 16.86 -1.24
CA LEU A 245 -18.58 16.54 -2.33
C LEU A 245 -18.83 17.47 -3.51
N PRO A 246 -17.76 17.97 -4.15
CA PRO A 246 -17.88 18.61 -5.47
C PRO A 246 -18.41 17.63 -6.53
N ASP A 247 -18.84 18.18 -7.65
CA ASP A 247 -19.18 17.38 -8.83
C ASP A 247 -17.96 16.57 -9.29
N LEU A 248 -18.20 15.41 -9.93
CA LEU A 248 -17.16 14.58 -10.51
C LEU A 248 -17.08 14.76 -12.02
N ARG A 249 -15.84 14.80 -12.51
CA ARG A 249 -15.53 14.60 -13.92
C ARG A 249 -15.06 13.17 -14.10
N VAL A 250 -15.71 12.41 -14.98
CA VAL A 250 -15.35 11.04 -15.27
C VAL A 250 -14.95 10.89 -16.74
N GLY A 251 -13.78 10.32 -16.99
CA GLY A 251 -13.29 9.98 -18.32
C GLY A 251 -12.98 8.49 -18.40
N MET A 252 -13.35 7.84 -19.52
CA MET A 252 -13.15 6.39 -19.67
C MET A 252 -12.68 6.06 -21.08
N ALA A 253 -11.88 4.99 -21.19
CA ALA A 253 -11.44 4.40 -22.44
C ALA A 253 -11.47 2.88 -22.34
N TYR A 254 -11.77 2.21 -23.45
CA TYR A 254 -11.70 0.77 -23.57
C TYR A 254 -10.65 0.38 -24.60
N GLY A 255 -9.73 -0.48 -24.24
CA GLY A 255 -8.65 -0.89 -25.13
C GLY A 255 -7.59 -1.75 -24.46
N THR A 256 -6.54 -2.05 -25.23
CA THR A 256 -5.38 -2.77 -24.73
C THR A 256 -4.56 -1.88 -23.81
N VAL A 257 -4.21 -2.37 -22.63
CA VAL A 257 -3.38 -1.67 -21.65
C VAL A 257 -2.11 -2.46 -21.36
N LEU A 258 -1.06 -1.74 -21.02
CA LEU A 258 0.13 -2.32 -20.42
C LEU A 258 -0.05 -2.36 -18.89
N SER A 259 -0.11 -3.57 -18.33
CA SER A 259 -0.11 -3.74 -16.87
C SER A 259 1.31 -3.97 -16.37
N ARG A 260 1.76 -3.16 -15.43
CA ARG A 260 3.09 -3.28 -14.82
C ARG A 260 3.05 -2.92 -13.35
N LEU A 261 3.55 -3.81 -12.49
CA LEU A 261 3.62 -3.61 -11.04
C LEU A 261 2.27 -3.26 -10.37
N GLY A 262 1.16 -3.76 -10.94
CA GLY A 262 -0.18 -3.46 -10.45
C GLY A 262 -0.80 -2.18 -10.99
N ASP A 263 -0.07 -1.40 -11.79
CA ASP A 263 -0.55 -0.20 -12.48
C ASP A 263 -0.94 -0.51 -13.94
N VAL A 264 -1.70 0.39 -14.57
CA VAL A 264 -2.14 0.30 -15.97
C VAL A 264 -1.69 1.54 -16.74
N TYR A 265 -1.26 1.32 -18.01
CA TYR A 265 -0.74 2.34 -18.90
C TYR A 265 -1.35 2.20 -20.29
#